data_23c22c390b2fb1b3ea08c0975b32c06e
#
_entry.id   23c22c390b2fb1b3ea08c0975b32c06e
#
_cell.length_a   1.000
_cell.length_b   1.000
_cell.length_c   1.000
_cell.angle_alpha   90.00
_cell.angle_beta   90.00
_cell.angle_gamma   90.00
#
_symmetry.space_group_name_H-M   'P 1'
#
loop_
_entity.id
_entity.type
_entity.pdbx_description
1 polymer ?
#
loop_
_entity_poly.entity_id
_entity_poly.type
_entity_poly.pdbx_seq_one_letter_code
_entity_poly.pdbx_strand_id
1 'polypeptide(L)'
;MKLDEGIRTFDLFCGGGGSSIGAKRAGAVPLGGVDLWPVATAAFEANLPGAKGYTSDLSQLCPQQVLDDLGPIDLLLASPECTNHSVAKGNKPRCEESKNLAFQVIRFAEVMMPRWI
;
A
#
# COMPACT_ATOMS: atom_id res chain seq x y z
N MET A 1 5.77 -2.44 20.80
CA MET A 1 6.16 -1.31 19.94
C MET A 1 6.50 -0.12 20.82
N LYS A 2 7.60 0.51 20.52
CA LYS A 2 7.96 1.76 21.18
C LYS A 2 7.31 2.92 20.40
N LEU A 3 6.50 3.71 21.09
CA LEU A 3 5.78 4.82 20.43
C LEU A 3 6.73 5.90 19.91
N ASP A 4 7.90 6.06 20.52
CA ASP A 4 8.92 7.00 20.10
C ASP A 4 9.58 6.64 18.77
N GLU A 5 9.49 5.38 18.34
CA GLU A 5 9.99 4.95 17.04
C GLU A 5 9.01 5.20 15.90
N GLY A 6 7.79 5.61 16.23
CA GLY A 6 6.75 5.85 15.26
C GLY A 6 6.07 4.57 14.77
N ILE A 7 4.98 4.75 14.03
CA ILE A 7 4.20 3.66 13.43
C ILE A 7 4.72 3.43 12.02
N ARG A 8 5.20 2.22 11.75
CA ARG A 8 5.77 1.86 10.46
C ARG A 8 4.66 1.47 9.49
N THR A 9 4.62 2.11 8.33
CA THR A 9 3.53 1.90 7.37
C THR A 9 4.02 1.32 6.06
N PHE A 10 3.14 0.57 5.40
CA PHE A 10 3.30 0.11 4.03
C PHE A 10 1.99 0.34 3.29
N ASP A 11 2.06 0.90 2.08
CA ASP A 11 0.87 1.29 1.31
C ASP A 11 0.69 0.35 0.12
N LEU A 12 -0.43 -0.37 0.08
CA LEU A 12 -0.72 -1.36 -0.96
C LEU A 12 -1.13 -0.73 -2.30
N PHE A 13 -1.54 0.52 -2.30
CA PHE A 13 -1.92 1.27 -3.51
C PHE A 13 -1.32 2.65 -3.39
N CYS A 14 0.01 2.73 -3.48
CA CYS A 14 0.72 3.91 -3.01
C CYS A 14 0.61 5.13 -3.92
N GLY A 15 0.42 4.95 -5.22
CA GLY A 15 0.43 6.08 -6.15
C GLY A 15 1.70 6.91 -5.96
N GLY A 16 1.57 8.22 -5.99
CA GLY A 16 2.67 9.14 -5.73
C GLY A 16 2.97 9.38 -4.26
N GLY A 17 2.25 8.73 -3.34
CA GLY A 17 2.54 8.77 -1.92
C GLY A 17 1.63 9.65 -1.07
N GLY A 18 0.47 10.06 -1.59
CA GLY A 18 -0.41 10.97 -0.85
C GLY A 18 -0.79 10.49 0.54
N SER A 19 -1.27 9.25 0.67
CA SER A 19 -1.64 8.68 1.96
C SER A 19 -0.44 8.53 2.89
N SER A 20 0.70 8.10 2.33
CA SER A 20 1.93 7.94 3.12
C SER A 20 2.50 9.28 3.57
N ILE A 21 2.41 10.32 2.75
CA ILE A 21 2.80 11.68 3.14
C ILE A 21 1.92 12.15 4.31
N GLY A 22 0.61 11.94 4.21
CA GLY A 22 -0.32 12.25 5.29
C GLY A 22 0.01 11.51 6.58
N ALA A 23 0.30 10.22 6.47
CA ALA A 23 0.71 9.42 7.62
C ALA A 23 2.01 9.96 8.25
N LYS A 24 2.99 10.32 7.42
CA LYS A 24 4.25 10.89 7.89
C LYS A 24 4.02 12.20 8.64
N ARG A 25 3.15 13.06 8.12
CA ARG A 25 2.79 14.31 8.80
C ARG A 25 2.14 14.08 10.16
N ALA A 26 1.45 12.95 10.30
CA ALA A 26 0.84 12.56 11.57
C ALA A 26 1.80 11.84 12.53
N GLY A 27 3.06 11.65 12.12
CA GLY A 27 4.08 11.05 12.97
C GLY A 27 4.44 9.61 12.63
N ALA A 28 3.82 9.03 11.60
CA ALA A 28 4.17 7.68 11.16
C ALA A 28 5.47 7.66 10.36
N VAL A 29 6.00 6.47 10.15
CA VAL A 29 7.23 6.23 9.40
C VAL A 29 6.90 5.35 8.20
N PRO A 30 6.65 5.93 7.01
CA PRO A 30 6.42 5.14 5.81
C PRO A 30 7.69 4.39 5.41
N LEU A 31 7.61 3.07 5.33
CA LEU A 31 8.72 2.23 4.92
C LEU A 31 8.69 1.91 3.44
N GLY A 32 7.51 1.91 2.85
CA GLY A 32 7.38 1.64 1.43
C GLY A 32 5.94 1.58 0.97
N GLY A 33 5.79 1.26 -0.30
CA GLY A 33 4.50 1.06 -0.91
C GLY A 33 4.64 0.34 -2.24
N VAL A 34 3.53 -0.06 -2.81
CA VAL A 34 3.47 -0.77 -4.08
C VAL A 34 2.41 -0.15 -4.99
N ASP A 35 2.74 -0.05 -6.26
CA ASP A 35 1.82 0.40 -7.30
C ASP A 35 2.18 -0.26 -8.61
N LEU A 36 1.21 -0.41 -9.49
CA LEU A 36 1.42 -1.01 -10.80
C LEU A 36 2.18 -0.09 -11.75
N TRP A 37 2.04 1.21 -11.58
CA TRP A 37 2.53 2.22 -12.50
C TRP A 37 3.94 2.73 -12.08
N PRO A 38 4.97 2.53 -12.95
CA PRO A 38 6.33 2.94 -12.60
C PRO A 38 6.49 4.43 -12.32
N VAL A 39 5.72 5.28 -13.00
CA VAL A 39 5.76 6.72 -12.77
C VAL A 39 5.29 7.05 -11.35
N ALA A 40 4.28 6.33 -10.87
CA ALA A 40 3.76 6.52 -9.52
C ALA A 40 4.81 6.12 -8.48
N THR A 41 5.45 4.96 -8.62
CA THR A 41 6.44 4.51 -7.64
C THR A 41 7.68 5.38 -7.64
N ALA A 42 8.08 5.92 -8.81
CA ALA A 42 9.17 6.88 -8.87
C ALA A 42 8.83 8.16 -8.11
N ALA A 43 7.60 8.67 -8.29
CA ALA A 43 7.12 9.84 -7.54
C ALA A 43 7.02 9.55 -6.05
N PHE A 44 6.55 8.35 -5.68
CA PHE A 44 6.48 7.91 -4.29
C PHE A 44 7.87 7.99 -3.63
N GLU A 45 8.88 7.44 -4.27
CA GLU A 45 10.24 7.46 -3.73
C GLU A 45 10.82 8.86 -3.66
N ALA A 46 10.50 9.71 -4.64
CA ALA A 46 10.95 11.11 -4.64
C ALA A 46 10.30 11.90 -3.51
N ASN A 47 9.02 11.65 -3.23
CA ASN A 47 8.27 12.35 -2.20
C ASN A 47 8.57 11.84 -0.79
N LEU A 48 9.06 10.62 -0.67
CA LEU A 48 9.31 9.95 0.60
C LEU A 48 10.71 9.35 0.60
N PRO A 49 11.74 10.19 0.71
CA PRO A 49 13.13 9.71 0.74
C PRO A 49 13.32 8.67 1.85
N GLY A 50 13.92 7.55 1.50
CA GLY A 50 14.10 6.44 2.42
C GLY A 50 13.02 5.38 2.38
N ALA A 51 11.86 5.67 1.80
CA ALA A 51 10.82 4.66 1.58
C ALA A 51 11.05 3.97 0.23
N LYS A 52 10.68 2.69 0.17
CA LYS A 52 10.88 1.88 -1.05
C LYS A 52 9.58 1.75 -1.84
N GLY A 53 9.63 2.09 -3.12
CA GLY A 53 8.51 1.88 -4.03
C GLY A 53 8.67 0.59 -4.82
N TYR A 54 7.72 -0.32 -4.67
CA TYR A 54 7.67 -1.55 -5.46
C TYR A 54 6.76 -1.33 -6.66
N THR A 55 7.30 -1.53 -7.85
CA THR A 55 6.48 -1.48 -9.08
C THR A 55 6.06 -2.89 -9.43
N SER A 56 4.82 -3.23 -9.13
CA SER A 56 4.32 -4.59 -9.34
C SER A 56 2.80 -4.61 -9.30
N ASP A 57 2.23 -5.58 -9.99
CA ASP A 57 0.86 -6.00 -9.70
C ASP A 57 0.85 -6.54 -8.28
N LEU A 58 -0.11 -6.09 -7.47
CA LEU A 58 -0.17 -6.47 -6.07
C LEU A 58 -0.28 -8.00 -5.88
N SER A 59 -0.95 -8.68 -6.82
CA SER A 59 -1.08 -10.14 -6.77
C SER A 59 0.24 -10.87 -6.99
N GLN A 60 1.24 -10.20 -7.57
CA GLN A 60 2.54 -10.79 -7.87
C GLN A 60 3.60 -10.47 -6.81
N LEU A 61 3.32 -9.54 -5.91
CA LEU A 61 4.27 -9.17 -4.87
C LEU A 61 4.08 -10.08 -3.65
N CYS A 62 5.18 -10.68 -3.20
CA CYS A 62 5.16 -11.56 -2.04
C CYS A 62 5.23 -10.72 -0.75
N PRO A 63 4.23 -10.81 0.14
CA PRO A 63 4.27 -10.05 1.39
C PRO A 63 5.48 -10.37 2.26
N GLN A 64 5.94 -11.61 2.25
CA GLN A 64 7.12 -11.99 3.03
C GLN A 64 8.38 -11.30 2.52
N GLN A 65 8.49 -11.11 1.21
CA GLN A 65 9.60 -10.37 0.61
C GLN A 65 9.65 -8.93 1.15
N VAL A 66 8.50 -8.30 1.27
CA VAL A 66 8.41 -6.94 1.80
C VAL A 66 8.87 -6.90 3.26
N LEU A 67 8.45 -7.87 4.06
CA LEU A 67 8.90 -7.97 5.45
C LEU A 67 10.40 -8.22 5.54
N ASP A 68 10.95 -9.05 4.66
CA ASP A 68 12.38 -9.32 4.63
C ASP A 68 13.17 -8.06 4.25
N ASP A 69 12.64 -7.26 3.33
CA ASP A 69 13.29 -6.04 2.86
C ASP A 69 13.18 -4.89 3.87
N LEU A 70 12.00 -4.70 4.45
CA LEU A 70 11.66 -3.50 5.21
C LEU A 70 11.54 -3.72 6.72
N GLY A 71 11.38 -4.94 7.15
CA GLY A 71 11.11 -5.25 8.54
C GLY A 71 9.61 -5.18 8.87
N PRO A 72 9.25 -5.29 10.15
CA PRO A 72 7.85 -5.35 10.57
C PRO A 72 7.06 -4.11 10.20
N ILE A 73 5.79 -4.31 9.82
CA ILE A 73 4.85 -3.25 9.46
C ILE A 73 3.78 -3.18 10.55
N ASP A 74 3.52 -1.98 11.05
CA ASP A 74 2.51 -1.75 12.10
C ASP A 74 1.16 -1.37 11.52
N LEU A 75 1.16 -0.60 10.44
CA LEU A 75 -0.06 -0.09 9.79
C LEU A 75 0.01 -0.36 8.30
N LEU A 76 -1.00 -1.05 7.81
CA LEU A 76 -1.16 -1.34 6.40
C LEU A 76 -2.16 -0.34 5.82
N LEU A 77 -1.71 0.49 4.88
CA LEU A 77 -2.58 1.43 4.18
C LEU A 77 -3.10 0.77 2.91
N ALA A 78 -4.39 0.91 2.66
CA ALA A 78 -5.02 0.29 1.50
C ALA A 78 -6.15 1.19 0.99
N SER A 79 -5.84 1.97 -0.03
CA SER A 79 -6.81 2.88 -0.66
C SER A 79 -6.92 2.54 -2.14
N PRO A 80 -7.62 1.45 -2.48
CA PRO A 80 -7.77 1.06 -3.88
C PRO A 80 -8.54 2.12 -4.66
N GLU A 81 -8.24 2.23 -5.96
CA GLU A 81 -8.91 3.18 -6.81
C GLU A 81 -10.42 2.89 -6.90
N CYS A 82 -11.22 3.95 -6.79
CA CYS A 82 -12.66 3.85 -6.85
C CYS A 82 -13.20 3.90 -8.28
N THR A 83 -12.34 3.85 -9.30
CA THR A 83 -12.76 3.87 -10.70
C THR A 83 -13.69 2.73 -11.06
N ASN A 84 -13.59 1.61 -10.37
CA ASN A 84 -14.46 0.46 -10.58
C ASN A 84 -15.90 0.69 -10.11
N HIS A 85 -16.11 1.72 -9.31
CA HIS A 85 -17.43 2.11 -8.81
C HIS A 85 -18.01 3.30 -9.56
N SER A 86 -17.31 3.77 -10.60
CA SER A 86 -17.77 4.91 -11.39
C SER A 86 -18.86 4.49 -12.38
N VAL A 87 -19.91 5.30 -12.48
CA VAL A 87 -20.98 5.12 -13.44
C VAL A 87 -20.45 5.16 -14.90
N ALA A 88 -19.35 5.85 -15.11
CA ALA A 88 -18.72 5.97 -16.44
C ALA A 88 -18.20 4.64 -16.98
N LYS A 89 -18.01 3.63 -16.14
CA LYS A 89 -17.59 2.29 -16.58
C LYS A 89 -18.73 1.45 -17.15
N GLY A 90 -19.96 1.92 -17.05
CA GLY A 90 -21.11 1.22 -17.60
C GLY A 90 -21.42 -0.09 -16.88
N ASN A 91 -21.83 -1.10 -17.67
CA ASN A 91 -22.32 -2.39 -17.12
C ASN A 91 -21.22 -3.43 -16.91
N LYS A 92 -19.96 -3.06 -16.85
CA LYS A 92 -18.91 -4.03 -16.62
C LYS A 92 -19.00 -4.59 -15.20
N PRO A 93 -18.74 -5.91 -15.02
CA PRO A 93 -18.77 -6.51 -13.67
C PRO A 93 -17.65 -5.90 -12.82
N ARG A 94 -18.05 -5.15 -11.83
CA ARG A 94 -17.14 -4.46 -10.91
C ARG A 94 -16.82 -5.30 -9.68
N CYS A 95 -17.70 -6.24 -9.38
CA CYS A 95 -17.61 -7.02 -8.17
C CYS A 95 -16.37 -7.91 -8.11
N GLU A 96 -15.95 -8.47 -9.24
CA GLU A 96 -14.80 -9.37 -9.26
C GLU A 96 -13.48 -8.63 -9.04
N GLU A 97 -13.31 -7.45 -9.65
CA GLU A 97 -12.12 -6.62 -9.42
C GLU A 97 -12.04 -6.16 -7.97
N SER A 98 -13.16 -5.72 -7.42
CA SER A 98 -13.22 -5.30 -6.02
C SER A 98 -12.90 -6.45 -5.07
N LYS A 99 -13.42 -7.65 -5.37
CA LYS A 99 -13.11 -8.85 -4.60
C LYS A 99 -11.64 -9.22 -4.68
N ASN A 100 -11.04 -9.13 -5.87
CA ASN A 100 -9.62 -9.41 -6.05
C ASN A 100 -8.75 -8.45 -5.26
N LEU A 101 -9.09 -7.16 -5.25
CA LEU A 101 -8.37 -6.17 -4.46
C LEU A 101 -8.49 -6.46 -2.96
N ALA A 102 -9.69 -6.79 -2.50
CA ALA A 102 -9.92 -7.15 -1.09
C ALA A 102 -9.12 -8.40 -0.69
N PHE A 103 -9.08 -9.41 -1.56
CA PHE A 103 -8.28 -10.61 -1.33
C PHE A 103 -6.79 -10.28 -1.20
N GLN A 104 -6.29 -9.35 -2.02
CA GLN A 104 -4.88 -8.97 -1.93
C GLN A 104 -4.58 -8.26 -0.62
N VAL A 105 -5.47 -7.41 -0.14
CA VAL A 105 -5.30 -6.77 1.15
C VAL A 105 -5.26 -7.82 2.27
N ILE A 106 -6.18 -8.78 2.23
CA ILE A 106 -6.24 -9.87 3.21
C ILE A 106 -4.96 -10.70 3.16
N ARG A 107 -4.46 -11.01 1.97
CA ARG A 107 -3.24 -11.79 1.80
C ARG A 107 -2.04 -11.11 2.46
N PHE A 108 -1.90 -9.80 2.28
CA PHE A 108 -0.85 -9.02 2.93
C PHE A 108 -1.05 -8.97 4.45
N ALA A 109 -2.29 -8.76 4.89
CA ALA A 109 -2.60 -8.70 6.31
C ALA A 109 -2.31 -10.01 7.03
N GLU A 110 -2.61 -11.14 6.40
CA GLU A 110 -2.35 -12.46 6.98
C GLU A 110 -0.85 -12.73 7.20
N VAL A 111 0.00 -12.24 6.31
CA VAL A 111 1.44 -12.45 6.42
C VAL A 111 2.08 -11.39 7.30
N MET A 112 1.73 -10.14 7.11
CA MET A 112 2.34 -9.02 7.84
C MET A 112 1.86 -8.89 9.27
N MET A 113 0.64 -9.35 9.57
CA MET A 113 0.04 -9.24 10.90
C MET A 113 0.16 -7.83 11.47
N PRO A 114 -0.26 -6.79 10.74
CA PRO A 114 -0.14 -5.42 11.23
C PRO A 114 -1.10 -5.19 12.39
N ARG A 115 -0.81 -4.17 13.20
CA ARG A 115 -1.71 -3.81 14.30
C ARG A 115 -2.98 -3.14 13.79
N TRP A 116 -2.89 -2.42 12.66
CA TRP A 116 -4.02 -1.69 12.07
C TRP A 116 -3.99 -1.80 10.55
N ILE A 117 -5.18 -1.72 10.01
CA ILE A 117 -5.38 -1.63 8.56
C ILE A 117 -6.25 -0.42 8.29
#